data_97870309cedb18d4d79d690e4d8264ca
#
_entry.id   97870309cedb18d4d79d690e4d8264ca
#
_cell.length_a   1.000
_cell.length_b   1.000
_cell.length_c   1.000
_cell.angle_alpha   90.00
_cell.angle_beta   90.00
_cell.angle_gamma   90.00
#
_symmetry.space_group_name_H-M   'P 1'
#
loop_
_entity.id
_entity.type
_entity.pdbx_description
1 polymer ?
#
loop_
_entity_poly.entity_id
_entity_poly.type
_entity_poly.pdbx_seq_one_letter_code
_entity_poly.pdbx_strand_id
1 'polypeptide(L)'
;MHYDVFNGDADGICALLQLRLEEPLVSTRITGIKRDIALLERVHAEPGDTVTVLDISMVKNSDALSQLLAKDVVVDYVDHHAAGAIPDHPNLTATISEAPEVCTALLVNGRLRGERVEWAITGAFGDNLDEPAQRLAEKSGLQAPDIAGLKELGVCINYNGYGPSLDDLHFHPDALYESLLEAGRPQAFLGSSAIRQLEQGYREDLAASAALTPVVEESAFAVYRLPSAAWARRVSGVFSNDLVRAFPARAHAVLTERDDGAFLVSVRAPFDRRTGAETVCSQFATGGGREAAAGINRLPAEELDQLIGALAAEYGG
;
A
#
# COMPACT_ATOMS: atom_id res chain seq x y z
N MET A 1 21.90 1.57 19.32
CA MET A 1 20.86 0.62 18.86
C MET A 1 20.55 0.93 17.40
N HIS A 2 19.98 -0.04 16.62
CA HIS A 2 19.51 0.22 15.25
C HIS A 2 18.00 -0.01 15.15
N TYR A 3 17.31 0.86 14.41
CA TYR A 3 15.89 0.73 14.10
C TYR A 3 15.69 0.57 12.60
N ASP A 4 14.89 -0.41 12.18
CA ASP A 4 14.36 -0.53 10.83
C ASP A 4 12.89 -0.14 10.84
N VAL A 5 12.57 0.96 10.18
CA VAL A 5 11.21 1.51 10.07
C VAL A 5 10.76 1.37 8.64
N PHE A 6 9.71 0.58 8.38
CA PHE A 6 9.32 0.26 7.02
C PHE A 6 7.81 0.06 6.87
N ASN A 7 7.28 0.40 5.71
CA ASN A 7 5.90 0.10 5.37
C ASN A 7 5.68 -1.42 5.34
N GLY A 8 4.56 -1.89 5.89
CA GLY A 8 4.22 -3.32 5.94
C GLY A 8 3.65 -3.89 4.66
N ASP A 9 3.81 -3.21 3.53
CA ASP A 9 3.42 -3.68 2.22
C ASP A 9 4.60 -4.33 1.45
N ALA A 10 4.37 -4.69 0.20
CA ALA A 10 5.39 -5.39 -0.59
C ALA A 10 6.63 -4.54 -0.86
N ASP A 11 6.48 -3.24 -1.08
CA ASP A 11 7.60 -2.36 -1.40
C ASP A 11 8.51 -2.17 -0.18
N GLY A 12 7.93 -1.78 0.97
CA GLY A 12 8.68 -1.60 2.20
C GLY A 12 9.34 -2.90 2.71
N ILE A 13 8.60 -4.01 2.70
CA ILE A 13 9.13 -5.33 3.10
C ILE A 13 10.28 -5.76 2.17
N CYS A 14 10.11 -5.69 0.85
CA CYS A 14 11.14 -6.10 -0.10
C CYS A 14 12.35 -5.15 -0.11
N ALA A 15 12.17 -3.88 0.21
CA ALA A 15 13.28 -2.94 0.39
C ALA A 15 14.15 -3.37 1.59
N LEU A 16 13.52 -3.66 2.75
CA LEU A 16 14.26 -4.09 3.93
C LEU A 16 14.92 -5.45 3.73
N LEU A 17 14.25 -6.42 3.09
CA LEU A 17 14.81 -7.73 2.77
C LEU A 17 16.12 -7.61 2.00
N GLN A 18 16.16 -6.81 0.95
CA GLN A 18 17.37 -6.58 0.16
C GLN A 18 18.52 -6.09 1.05
N LEU A 19 18.27 -5.06 1.88
CA LEU A 19 19.29 -4.52 2.76
C LEU A 19 19.78 -5.56 3.77
N ARG A 20 18.90 -6.28 4.45
CA ARG A 20 19.29 -7.19 5.53
C ARG A 20 19.83 -8.53 5.06
N LEU A 21 19.57 -8.92 3.81
CA LEU A 21 20.22 -10.06 3.16
C LEU A 21 21.67 -9.74 2.73
N GLU A 22 21.99 -8.48 2.38
CA GLU A 22 23.35 -8.05 2.04
C GLU A 22 24.14 -7.53 3.26
N GLU A 23 23.47 -6.79 4.13
CA GLU A 23 24.03 -6.16 5.31
C GLU A 23 23.26 -6.64 6.56
N PRO A 24 23.50 -7.87 7.05
CA PRO A 24 22.82 -8.40 8.23
C PRO A 24 23.05 -7.49 9.44
N LEU A 25 21.96 -7.08 10.09
CA LEU A 25 22.01 -6.18 11.23
C LEU A 25 20.92 -6.55 12.23
N VAL A 26 21.26 -6.57 13.51
CA VAL A 26 20.28 -6.72 14.58
C VAL A 26 19.60 -5.37 14.80
N SER A 27 18.29 -5.32 14.62
CA SER A 27 17.51 -4.09 14.70
C SER A 27 16.22 -4.28 15.49
N THR A 28 15.70 -3.18 16.01
CA THR A 28 14.31 -3.07 16.43
C THR A 28 13.48 -2.68 15.21
N ARG A 29 12.58 -3.57 14.78
CA ARG A 29 11.73 -3.31 13.60
C ARG A 29 10.43 -2.63 14.01
N ILE A 30 10.07 -1.58 13.25
CA ILE A 30 8.84 -0.79 13.43
C ILE A 30 8.11 -0.80 12.09
N THR A 31 6.95 -1.44 12.07
CA THR A 31 6.12 -1.56 10.87
C THR A 31 4.63 -1.54 11.24
N GLY A 32 3.77 -1.57 10.25
CA GLY A 32 2.31 -1.56 10.43
C GLY A 32 1.59 -1.97 9.17
N ILE A 33 0.30 -1.68 9.08
CA ILE A 33 -0.48 -1.86 7.85
C ILE A 33 -0.02 -0.86 6.77
N LYS A 34 -0.36 -1.11 5.50
CA LYS A 34 0.01 -0.22 4.36
C LYS A 34 -0.36 1.25 4.57
N ARG A 35 -1.45 1.55 5.29
CA ARG A 35 -1.90 2.94 5.55
C ARG A 35 -1.29 3.56 6.80
N ASP A 36 -0.49 2.82 7.54
CA ASP A 36 0.17 3.28 8.75
C ASP A 36 1.49 3.97 8.39
N ILE A 37 1.39 5.25 8.08
CA ILE A 37 2.46 6.04 7.47
C ILE A 37 3.19 6.97 8.44
N ALA A 38 2.77 7.08 9.71
CA ALA A 38 3.41 7.90 10.75
C ALA A 38 4.30 7.05 11.68
N LEU A 39 5.07 6.12 11.11
CA LEU A 39 5.81 5.11 11.87
C LEU A 39 7.02 5.67 12.62
N LEU A 40 7.61 6.79 12.18
CA LEU A 40 8.74 7.40 12.89
C LEU A 40 8.37 7.90 14.29
N GLU A 41 7.12 8.22 14.56
CA GLU A 41 6.65 8.60 15.89
C GLU A 41 6.83 7.48 16.94
N ARG A 42 6.98 6.23 16.49
CA ARG A 42 7.18 5.06 17.35
C ARG A 42 8.65 4.76 17.64
N VAL A 43 9.58 5.54 17.07
CA VAL A 43 11.03 5.36 17.30
C VAL A 43 11.44 6.06 18.59
N HIS A 44 11.96 5.29 19.52
CA HIS A 44 12.48 5.81 20.81
C HIS A 44 14.02 5.72 20.84
N ALA A 45 14.65 6.40 19.86
CA ALA A 45 16.11 6.39 19.73
C ALA A 45 16.78 7.39 20.66
N GLU A 46 18.01 7.03 21.11
CA GLU A 46 18.90 7.82 21.93
C GLU A 46 20.07 8.36 21.07
N PRO A 47 20.82 9.36 21.55
CA PRO A 47 21.99 9.89 20.86
C PRO A 47 22.99 8.80 20.46
N GLY A 48 23.37 8.78 19.16
CA GLY A 48 24.26 7.77 18.58
C GLY A 48 23.57 6.50 18.08
N ASP A 49 22.26 6.37 18.26
CA ASP A 49 21.49 5.33 17.59
C ASP A 49 21.36 5.62 16.09
N THR A 50 21.00 4.60 15.31
CA THR A 50 20.83 4.71 13.87
C THR A 50 19.45 4.22 13.46
N VAL A 51 18.86 4.82 12.42
CA VAL A 51 17.52 4.49 11.90
C VAL A 51 17.60 4.35 10.39
N THR A 52 17.14 3.21 9.86
CA THR A 52 16.83 3.04 8.44
C THR A 52 15.34 3.21 8.24
N VAL A 53 14.93 4.08 7.32
CA VAL A 53 13.53 4.38 7.01
C VAL A 53 13.25 4.02 5.57
N LEU A 54 12.22 3.18 5.34
CA LEU A 54 11.90 2.63 4.03
C LEU A 54 10.41 2.77 3.72
N ASP A 55 10.10 3.38 2.58
CA ASP A 55 8.76 3.37 2.00
C ASP A 55 7.68 4.00 2.91
N ILE A 56 8.00 5.10 3.55
CA ILE A 56 7.05 5.93 4.27
C ILE A 56 7.30 7.41 3.99
N SER A 57 6.25 8.18 3.72
CA SER A 57 6.36 9.58 3.31
C SER A 57 7.09 10.46 4.33
N MET A 58 8.16 11.11 3.89
CA MET A 58 8.94 12.04 4.75
C MET A 58 8.07 13.22 5.22
N VAL A 59 7.19 13.75 4.37
CA VAL A 59 6.26 14.85 4.74
C VAL A 59 5.40 14.46 5.94
N LYS A 60 4.94 13.21 5.99
CA LYS A 60 4.09 12.73 7.08
C LYS A 60 4.86 12.42 8.36
N ASN A 61 6.17 12.33 8.27
CA ASN A 61 7.06 12.03 9.37
C ASN A 61 8.05 13.18 9.69
N SER A 62 7.82 14.38 9.14
CA SER A 62 8.75 15.51 9.23
C SER A 62 9.06 15.93 10.66
N ASP A 63 8.06 15.97 11.54
CA ASP A 63 8.23 16.37 12.93
C ASP A 63 9.04 15.31 13.71
N ALA A 64 8.71 14.02 13.54
CA ALA A 64 9.44 12.93 14.17
C ALA A 64 10.88 12.84 13.65
N LEU A 65 11.09 13.01 12.34
CA LEU A 65 12.43 13.08 11.74
C LEU A 65 13.25 14.21 12.35
N SER A 66 12.67 15.42 12.45
CA SER A 66 13.33 16.59 13.06
C SER A 66 13.72 16.34 14.51
N GLN A 67 12.88 15.66 15.28
CA GLN A 67 13.18 15.30 16.67
C GLN A 67 14.32 14.27 16.78
N LEU A 68 14.37 13.28 15.88
CA LEU A 68 15.47 12.30 15.83
C LEU A 68 16.81 12.97 15.49
N LEU A 69 16.82 13.82 14.46
CA LEU A 69 18.02 14.58 14.07
C LEU A 69 18.51 15.52 15.17
N ALA A 70 17.60 16.19 15.88
CA ALA A 70 17.93 17.06 17.03
C ALA A 70 18.53 16.29 18.22
N LYS A 71 18.37 14.96 18.28
CA LYS A 71 18.98 14.07 19.28
C LYS A 71 20.27 13.42 18.80
N ASP A 72 20.88 13.88 17.71
CA ASP A 72 22.08 13.28 17.11
C ASP A 72 21.89 11.81 16.68
N VAL A 73 20.66 11.41 16.29
CA VAL A 73 20.37 10.12 15.67
C VAL A 73 20.75 10.19 14.20
N VAL A 74 21.42 9.14 13.69
CA VAL A 74 21.77 9.04 12.28
C VAL A 74 20.62 8.34 11.52
N VAL A 75 20.10 8.98 10.48
CA VAL A 75 18.93 8.51 9.72
C VAL A 75 19.32 8.29 8.26
N ASP A 76 19.07 7.08 7.77
CA ASP A 76 19.13 6.70 6.34
C ASP A 76 17.69 6.53 5.83
N TYR A 77 17.26 7.43 4.94
CA TYR A 77 15.87 7.52 4.47
C TYR A 77 15.80 7.19 2.98
N VAL A 78 15.12 6.09 2.63
CA VAL A 78 14.88 5.70 1.22
C VAL A 78 13.37 5.62 0.97
N ASP A 79 12.86 6.43 0.04
CA ASP A 79 11.43 6.55 -0.21
C ASP A 79 11.14 7.01 -1.65
N HIS A 80 9.91 6.76 -2.12
CA HIS A 80 9.42 7.24 -3.41
C HIS A 80 8.19 8.16 -3.31
N HIS A 81 7.73 8.44 -2.12
CA HIS A 81 6.65 9.38 -1.87
C HIS A 81 7.12 10.83 -1.90
N ALA A 82 6.16 11.77 -1.98
CA ALA A 82 6.47 13.20 -1.89
C ALA A 82 7.23 13.52 -0.59
N ALA A 83 8.45 14.04 -0.74
CA ALA A 83 9.36 14.33 0.37
C ALA A 83 9.05 15.68 1.03
N GLY A 84 8.55 16.65 0.27
CA GLY A 84 8.53 18.05 0.69
C GLY A 84 9.93 18.62 0.83
N ALA A 85 10.17 19.43 1.85
CA ALA A 85 11.50 19.97 2.12
C ALA A 85 12.36 18.95 2.85
N ILE A 86 13.41 18.46 2.21
CA ILE A 86 14.39 17.55 2.82
C ILE A 86 15.33 18.38 3.71
N PRO A 87 15.45 18.05 5.02
CA PRO A 87 16.36 18.76 5.90
C PRO A 87 17.83 18.65 5.46
N ASP A 88 18.54 19.76 5.43
CA ASP A 88 20.01 19.76 5.28
C ASP A 88 20.64 19.49 6.66
N HIS A 89 20.97 18.23 6.93
CA HIS A 89 21.49 17.80 8.22
C HIS A 89 22.59 16.74 8.06
N PRO A 90 23.73 16.82 8.76
CA PRO A 90 24.85 15.89 8.59
C PRO A 90 24.52 14.45 8.96
N ASN A 91 23.53 14.24 9.84
CA ASN A 91 23.07 12.91 10.25
C ASN A 91 21.91 12.37 9.39
N LEU A 92 21.53 13.04 8.30
CA LEU A 92 20.49 12.55 7.37
C LEU A 92 21.13 12.21 6.03
N THR A 93 20.92 10.97 5.61
CA THR A 93 21.11 10.54 4.22
C THR A 93 19.74 10.27 3.63
N ALA A 94 19.33 11.01 2.60
CA ALA A 94 18.04 10.83 1.94
C ALA A 94 18.24 10.39 0.49
N THR A 95 17.62 9.28 0.11
CA THR A 95 17.55 8.77 -1.26
C THR A 95 16.07 8.72 -1.65
N ILE A 96 15.57 9.78 -2.29
CA ILE A 96 14.15 9.92 -2.61
C ILE A 96 13.97 10.18 -4.10
N SER A 97 12.99 9.49 -4.70
CA SER A 97 12.62 9.70 -6.11
C SER A 97 11.10 9.62 -6.26
N GLU A 98 10.49 10.74 -6.64
CA GLU A 98 9.04 10.82 -6.90
C GLU A 98 8.67 10.42 -8.35
N ALA A 99 9.61 9.81 -9.08
CA ALA A 99 9.36 9.36 -10.45
C ALA A 99 8.29 8.23 -10.45
N PRO A 100 7.28 8.29 -11.32
CA PRO A 100 6.13 7.38 -11.27
C PRO A 100 6.46 5.92 -11.61
N GLU A 101 7.64 5.65 -12.17
CA GLU A 101 8.14 4.30 -12.47
C GLU A 101 9.12 3.75 -11.42
N VAL A 102 9.25 4.41 -10.27
CA VAL A 102 10.20 4.05 -9.21
C VAL A 102 9.44 3.76 -7.92
N CYS A 103 9.85 2.71 -7.22
CA CYS A 103 9.45 2.42 -5.85
C CYS A 103 10.67 2.23 -4.94
N THR A 104 10.47 2.15 -3.64
CA THR A 104 11.55 2.07 -2.66
C THR A 104 12.43 0.83 -2.86
N ALA A 105 11.83 -0.33 -3.17
CA ALA A 105 12.57 -1.56 -3.46
C ALA A 105 13.48 -1.42 -4.69
N LEU A 106 13.07 -0.65 -5.71
CA LEU A 106 13.91 -0.35 -6.87
C LEU A 106 15.06 0.62 -6.54
N LEU A 107 14.84 1.58 -5.65
CA LEU A 107 15.90 2.47 -5.16
C LEU A 107 16.97 1.69 -4.39
N VAL A 108 16.54 0.81 -3.48
CA VAL A 108 17.44 -0.09 -2.74
C VAL A 108 18.21 -1.01 -3.70
N ASN A 109 17.54 -1.57 -4.72
CA ASN A 109 18.20 -2.38 -5.75
C ASN A 109 19.32 -1.60 -6.48
N GLY A 110 19.07 -0.34 -6.80
CA GLY A 110 20.10 0.54 -7.39
C GLY A 110 21.30 0.72 -6.46
N ARG A 111 21.05 0.97 -5.18
CA ARG A 111 22.08 1.10 -4.13
C ARG A 111 22.93 -0.17 -4.00
N LEU A 112 22.27 -1.34 -4.00
CA LEU A 112 22.91 -2.67 -3.91
C LEU A 112 23.41 -3.23 -5.25
N ARG A 113 23.34 -2.43 -6.34
CA ARG A 113 23.82 -2.81 -7.67
C ARG A 113 23.22 -4.10 -8.23
N GLY A 114 22.00 -4.43 -7.83
CA GLY A 114 21.26 -5.59 -8.32
C GLY A 114 21.51 -6.90 -7.60
N GLU A 115 22.24 -6.92 -6.49
CA GLU A 115 22.59 -8.17 -5.76
C GLU A 115 21.36 -8.96 -5.32
N ARG A 116 20.24 -8.27 -5.05
CA ARG A 116 18.96 -8.89 -4.63
C ARG A 116 17.81 -8.53 -5.57
N VAL A 117 18.09 -8.47 -6.86
CA VAL A 117 17.16 -7.97 -7.88
C VAL A 117 15.78 -8.65 -7.89
N GLU A 118 15.71 -9.94 -7.55
CA GLU A 118 14.43 -10.66 -7.50
C GLU A 118 13.47 -10.09 -6.42
N TRP A 119 14.01 -9.66 -5.28
CA TRP A 119 13.21 -8.97 -4.26
C TRP A 119 12.77 -7.57 -4.71
N ALA A 120 13.64 -6.85 -5.44
CA ALA A 120 13.26 -5.57 -6.01
C ALA A 120 12.11 -5.70 -7.03
N ILE A 121 12.18 -6.72 -7.89
CA ILE A 121 11.12 -7.03 -8.87
C ILE A 121 9.82 -7.40 -8.15
N THR A 122 9.91 -8.21 -7.09
CA THR A 122 8.76 -8.60 -6.26
C THR A 122 8.10 -7.38 -5.63
N GLY A 123 8.87 -6.48 -5.01
CA GLY A 123 8.36 -5.24 -4.43
C GLY A 123 7.70 -4.33 -5.47
N ALA A 124 8.33 -4.15 -6.63
CA ALA A 124 7.80 -3.33 -7.71
C ALA A 124 6.48 -3.88 -8.28
N PHE A 125 6.33 -5.20 -8.46
CA PHE A 125 5.05 -5.80 -8.83
C PHE A 125 3.98 -5.59 -7.76
N GLY A 126 4.35 -5.72 -6.48
CA GLY A 126 3.43 -5.47 -5.37
C GLY A 126 2.97 -4.02 -5.29
N ASP A 127 3.81 -3.07 -5.69
CA ASP A 127 3.45 -1.65 -5.75
C ASP A 127 2.80 -1.23 -7.09
N ASN A 128 2.35 -2.20 -7.88
CA ASN A 128 1.66 -2.02 -9.16
C ASN A 128 2.53 -1.37 -10.27
N LEU A 129 3.84 -1.46 -10.17
CA LEU A 129 4.80 -1.03 -11.19
C LEU A 129 5.09 -2.17 -12.19
N ASP A 130 4.04 -2.68 -12.83
CA ASP A 130 4.13 -3.85 -13.72
C ASP A 130 5.19 -3.69 -14.82
N GLU A 131 5.18 -2.56 -15.54
CA GLU A 131 6.14 -2.35 -16.63
C GLU A 131 7.60 -2.19 -16.17
N PRO A 132 7.92 -1.39 -15.14
CA PRO A 132 9.27 -1.32 -14.57
C PRO A 132 9.76 -2.67 -14.07
N ALA A 133 8.92 -3.42 -13.34
CA ALA A 133 9.25 -4.74 -12.82
C ALA A 133 9.53 -5.73 -13.95
N GLN A 134 8.67 -5.77 -14.97
CA GLN A 134 8.84 -6.65 -16.14
C GLN A 134 10.13 -6.34 -16.89
N ARG A 135 10.40 -5.05 -17.19
CA ARG A 135 11.65 -4.63 -17.87
C ARG A 135 12.90 -5.02 -17.06
N LEU A 136 12.86 -4.85 -15.74
CA LEU A 136 13.99 -5.23 -14.88
C LEU A 136 14.18 -6.73 -14.85
N ALA A 137 13.11 -7.52 -14.78
CA ALA A 137 13.16 -8.98 -14.81
C ALA A 137 13.76 -9.52 -16.10
N GLU A 138 13.32 -9.01 -17.25
CA GLU A 138 13.85 -9.37 -18.57
C GLU A 138 15.32 -9.01 -18.70
N LYS A 139 15.71 -7.81 -18.28
CA LYS A 139 17.11 -7.35 -18.26
C LYS A 139 17.99 -8.23 -17.36
N SER A 140 17.42 -8.79 -16.29
CA SER A 140 18.11 -9.70 -15.38
C SER A 140 18.15 -11.15 -15.89
N GLY A 141 17.59 -11.44 -17.06
CA GLY A 141 17.61 -12.75 -17.71
C GLY A 141 16.59 -13.74 -17.14
N LEU A 142 15.62 -13.28 -16.36
CA LEU A 142 14.56 -14.14 -15.79
C LEU A 142 13.62 -14.63 -16.89
N GLN A 143 13.13 -15.87 -16.72
CA GLN A 143 12.20 -16.48 -17.66
C GLN A 143 10.74 -16.21 -17.23
N ALA A 144 9.81 -16.31 -18.18
CA ALA A 144 8.40 -15.99 -17.95
C ALA A 144 7.76 -16.69 -16.72
N PRO A 145 8.03 -18.00 -16.44
CA PRO A 145 7.50 -18.63 -15.22
C PRO A 145 8.03 -17.99 -13.93
N ASP A 146 9.30 -17.63 -13.89
CA ASP A 146 9.91 -16.99 -12.71
C ASP A 146 9.31 -15.60 -12.49
N ILE A 147 9.17 -14.82 -13.58
CA ILE A 147 8.55 -13.49 -13.53
C ILE A 147 7.12 -13.57 -13.00
N ALA A 148 6.34 -14.54 -13.48
CA ALA A 148 4.97 -14.75 -13.00
C ALA A 148 4.94 -15.08 -11.50
N GLY A 149 5.85 -15.92 -11.02
CA GLY A 149 5.95 -16.24 -9.60
C GLY A 149 6.33 -15.03 -8.74
N LEU A 150 7.28 -14.19 -9.19
CA LEU A 150 7.63 -12.95 -8.48
C LEU A 150 6.46 -11.97 -8.43
N LYS A 151 5.69 -11.86 -9.52
CA LYS A 151 4.48 -11.02 -9.57
C LYS A 151 3.43 -11.53 -8.59
N GLU A 152 3.12 -12.81 -8.60
CA GLU A 152 2.17 -13.43 -7.68
C GLU A 152 2.57 -13.20 -6.23
N LEU A 153 3.84 -13.41 -5.90
CA LEU A 153 4.38 -13.15 -4.56
C LEU A 153 4.24 -11.67 -4.16
N GLY A 154 4.61 -10.74 -5.04
CA GLY A 154 4.50 -9.29 -4.79
C GLY A 154 3.06 -8.87 -4.52
N VAL A 155 2.11 -9.36 -5.33
CA VAL A 155 0.67 -9.11 -5.14
C VAL A 155 0.17 -9.67 -3.81
N CYS A 156 0.59 -10.89 -3.43
CA CYS A 156 0.19 -11.53 -2.17
C CYS A 156 0.76 -10.81 -0.94
N ILE A 157 2.02 -10.39 -0.97
CA ILE A 157 2.62 -9.60 0.12
C ILE A 157 1.88 -8.26 0.24
N ASN A 158 1.63 -7.58 -0.88
CA ASN A 158 0.91 -6.31 -0.88
C ASN A 158 -0.53 -6.44 -0.37
N TYR A 159 -1.23 -7.51 -0.77
CA TYR A 159 -2.55 -7.85 -0.26
C TYR A 159 -2.55 -8.03 1.27
N ASN A 160 -1.52 -8.67 1.84
CA ASN A 160 -1.38 -8.78 3.29
C ASN A 160 -1.24 -7.42 3.98
N GLY A 161 -0.80 -6.37 3.30
CA GLY A 161 -0.70 -5.02 3.85
C GLY A 161 -2.03 -4.27 3.95
N TYR A 162 -3.10 -4.76 3.29
CA TYR A 162 -4.39 -4.08 3.27
C TYR A 162 -5.28 -4.46 4.47
N GLY A 163 -5.84 -3.43 5.10
CA GLY A 163 -6.75 -3.51 6.23
C GLY A 163 -6.67 -2.21 7.03
N PRO A 164 -7.66 -1.87 7.87
CA PRO A 164 -7.60 -0.75 8.80
C PRO A 164 -6.82 -1.07 10.09
N SER A 165 -6.54 -2.33 10.38
CA SER A 165 -5.79 -2.77 11.57
C SER A 165 -4.97 -4.02 11.29
N LEU A 166 -4.01 -4.33 12.17
CA LEU A 166 -3.21 -5.56 12.11
C LEU A 166 -4.06 -6.83 12.24
N ASP A 167 -5.20 -6.76 12.92
CA ASP A 167 -6.13 -7.89 13.11
C ASP A 167 -6.83 -8.30 11.80
N ASP A 168 -6.86 -7.42 10.80
CA ASP A 168 -7.42 -7.74 9.49
C ASP A 168 -6.46 -8.52 8.60
N LEU A 169 -5.17 -8.54 8.93
CA LEU A 169 -4.13 -9.15 8.11
C LEU A 169 -4.05 -10.66 8.34
N HIS A 170 -3.55 -11.39 7.36
CA HIS A 170 -3.24 -12.82 7.53
C HIS A 170 -1.99 -13.04 8.37
N PHE A 171 -1.00 -12.14 8.22
CA PHE A 171 0.25 -12.15 8.97
C PHE A 171 0.58 -10.73 9.45
N HIS A 172 1.10 -10.61 10.66
CA HIS A 172 1.74 -9.36 11.08
C HIS A 172 2.90 -9.08 10.11
N PRO A 173 3.09 -7.85 9.59
CA PRO A 173 4.11 -7.55 8.58
C PRO A 173 5.52 -7.93 9.02
N ASP A 174 5.86 -7.79 10.31
CA ASP A 174 7.14 -8.21 10.85
C ASP A 174 7.32 -9.73 10.81
N ALA A 175 6.29 -10.51 11.14
CA ALA A 175 6.34 -11.97 11.07
C ALA A 175 6.43 -12.46 9.61
N LEU A 176 5.76 -11.79 8.68
CA LEU A 176 5.89 -12.07 7.26
C LEU A 176 7.30 -11.77 6.76
N TYR A 177 7.85 -10.61 7.14
CA TYR A 177 9.22 -10.23 6.84
C TYR A 177 10.23 -11.28 7.35
N GLU A 178 10.10 -11.74 8.60
CA GLU A 178 10.98 -12.79 9.14
C GLU A 178 10.93 -14.08 8.32
N SER A 179 9.73 -14.52 7.94
CA SER A 179 9.55 -15.73 7.13
C SER A 179 10.18 -15.58 5.73
N LEU A 180 10.11 -14.40 5.14
CA LEU A 180 10.74 -14.08 3.85
C LEU A 180 12.26 -13.98 3.97
N LEU A 181 12.76 -13.41 5.06
CA LEU A 181 14.19 -13.32 5.35
C LEU A 181 14.82 -14.73 5.53
N GLU A 182 14.13 -15.62 6.25
CA GLU A 182 14.55 -17.03 6.42
C GLU A 182 14.59 -17.76 5.07
N ALA A 183 13.64 -17.51 4.19
CA ALA A 183 13.64 -18.08 2.84
C ALA A 183 14.81 -17.56 1.98
N GLY A 184 15.28 -16.36 2.20
CA GLY A 184 16.43 -15.71 1.55
C GLY A 184 16.21 -15.34 0.07
N ARG A 185 15.41 -16.12 -0.67
CA ARG A 185 15.05 -15.89 -2.08
C ARG A 185 13.56 -16.06 -2.31
N PRO A 186 12.95 -15.27 -3.21
CA PRO A 186 11.53 -15.36 -3.53
C PRO A 186 11.08 -16.81 -3.89
N GLN A 187 11.85 -17.49 -4.73
CA GLN A 187 11.50 -18.85 -5.19
C GLN A 187 11.42 -19.87 -4.05
N ALA A 188 12.23 -19.73 -3.00
CA ALA A 188 12.17 -20.61 -1.84
C ALA A 188 10.88 -20.40 -1.03
N PHE A 189 10.34 -19.18 -1.04
CA PHE A 189 9.09 -18.85 -0.35
C PHE A 189 7.84 -19.30 -1.11
N LEU A 190 7.87 -19.32 -2.45
CA LEU A 190 6.71 -19.71 -3.30
C LEU A 190 6.15 -21.12 -2.99
N GLY A 191 6.94 -22.02 -2.41
CA GLY A 191 6.47 -23.34 -1.95
C GLY A 191 5.98 -23.40 -0.50
N SER A 192 6.03 -22.31 0.24
CA SER A 192 5.71 -22.27 1.68
C SER A 192 4.21 -22.40 1.98
N SER A 193 3.89 -22.71 3.23
CA SER A 193 2.49 -22.69 3.70
C SER A 193 1.96 -21.25 3.80
N ALA A 194 2.84 -20.29 4.07
CA ALA A 194 2.47 -18.89 4.21
C ALA A 194 1.99 -18.29 2.88
N ILE A 195 2.72 -18.53 1.77
CA ILE A 195 2.26 -18.03 0.46
C ILE A 195 0.93 -18.69 0.06
N ARG A 196 0.76 -19.99 0.28
CA ARG A 196 -0.52 -20.66 -0.02
C ARG A 196 -1.69 -20.07 0.77
N GLN A 197 -1.48 -19.68 2.03
CA GLN A 197 -2.50 -19.00 2.83
C GLN A 197 -2.86 -17.64 2.24
N LEU A 198 -1.88 -16.85 1.82
CA LEU A 198 -2.11 -15.55 1.19
C LEU A 198 -2.82 -15.67 -0.16
N GLU A 199 -2.39 -16.59 -1.02
CA GLU A 199 -3.02 -16.88 -2.31
C GLU A 199 -4.48 -17.32 -2.16
N GLN A 200 -4.73 -18.23 -1.21
CA GLN A 200 -6.08 -18.70 -0.93
C GLN A 200 -6.94 -17.55 -0.40
N GLY A 201 -6.46 -16.80 0.60
CA GLY A 201 -7.17 -15.66 1.17
C GLY A 201 -7.48 -14.60 0.13
N TYR A 202 -6.50 -14.23 -0.70
CA TYR A 202 -6.70 -13.26 -1.78
C TYR A 202 -7.76 -13.70 -2.78
N ARG A 203 -7.72 -14.96 -3.20
CA ARG A 203 -8.68 -15.55 -4.13
C ARG A 203 -10.10 -15.62 -3.55
N GLU A 204 -10.22 -16.03 -2.28
CA GLU A 204 -11.50 -16.09 -1.57
C GLU A 204 -12.11 -14.71 -1.38
N ASP A 205 -11.31 -13.71 -0.98
CA ASP A 205 -11.76 -12.34 -0.77
C ASP A 205 -12.20 -11.68 -2.09
N LEU A 206 -11.47 -11.90 -3.20
CA LEU A 206 -11.87 -11.42 -4.53
C LEU A 206 -13.13 -12.11 -5.01
N ALA A 207 -13.28 -13.42 -4.79
CA ALA A 207 -14.50 -14.14 -5.16
C ALA A 207 -15.71 -13.64 -4.37
N ALA A 208 -15.54 -13.36 -3.08
CA ALA A 208 -16.60 -12.79 -2.24
C ALA A 208 -17.02 -11.39 -2.73
N SER A 209 -16.06 -10.54 -3.09
CA SER A 209 -16.37 -9.20 -3.63
C SER A 209 -17.03 -9.26 -5.00
N ALA A 210 -16.59 -10.16 -5.89
CA ALA A 210 -17.17 -10.34 -7.21
C ALA A 210 -18.62 -10.90 -7.20
N ALA A 211 -19.01 -11.55 -6.12
CA ALA A 211 -20.37 -12.05 -5.93
C ALA A 211 -21.36 -10.96 -5.46
N LEU A 212 -20.88 -9.77 -5.11
CA LEU A 212 -21.73 -8.68 -4.64
C LEU A 212 -22.54 -8.08 -5.80
N THR A 213 -23.79 -7.77 -5.51
CA THR A 213 -24.64 -6.96 -6.37
C THR A 213 -24.72 -5.53 -5.86
N PRO A 214 -24.85 -4.51 -6.74
CA PRO A 214 -25.01 -3.15 -6.29
C PRO A 214 -26.32 -2.97 -5.51
N VAL A 215 -26.29 -2.14 -4.48
CA VAL A 215 -27.50 -1.72 -3.74
C VAL A 215 -28.24 -0.59 -4.44
N VAL A 216 -27.53 0.16 -5.30
CA VAL A 216 -28.08 1.12 -6.25
C VAL A 216 -27.37 0.90 -7.59
N GLU A 217 -28.13 0.76 -8.65
CA GLU A 217 -27.60 0.60 -10.01
C GLU A 217 -28.31 1.54 -10.98
N GLU A 218 -27.56 2.53 -11.45
CA GLU A 218 -27.98 3.45 -12.48
C GLU A 218 -27.05 3.34 -13.70
N SER A 219 -27.44 3.90 -14.81
CA SER A 219 -26.62 3.87 -16.04
C SER A 219 -25.26 4.58 -15.83
N ALA A 220 -25.21 5.63 -15.03
CA ALA A 220 -24.06 6.49 -14.84
C ALA A 220 -23.27 6.21 -13.55
N PHE A 221 -23.87 5.57 -12.55
CA PHE A 221 -23.19 5.19 -11.32
C PHE A 221 -23.79 3.95 -10.68
N ALA A 222 -23.00 3.29 -9.82
CA ALA A 222 -23.47 2.19 -8.98
C ALA A 222 -22.88 2.30 -7.56
N VAL A 223 -23.65 1.81 -6.59
CA VAL A 223 -23.25 1.77 -5.17
C VAL A 223 -23.23 0.33 -4.70
N TYR A 224 -22.11 -0.09 -4.13
CA TYR A 224 -21.93 -1.41 -3.55
C TYR A 224 -21.74 -1.29 -2.04
N ARG A 225 -22.23 -2.28 -1.30
CA ARG A 225 -22.11 -2.35 0.14
C ARG A 225 -21.38 -3.63 0.54
N LEU A 226 -20.27 -3.47 1.26
CA LEU A 226 -19.45 -4.51 1.83
C LEU A 226 -19.72 -4.62 3.33
N PRO A 227 -19.80 -5.84 3.89
CA PRO A 227 -20.02 -6.01 5.32
C PRO A 227 -18.82 -5.56 6.16
N SER A 228 -19.04 -5.36 7.49
CA SER A 228 -17.97 -5.21 8.46
C SER A 228 -17.26 -6.55 8.68
N ALA A 229 -16.39 -6.92 7.75
CA ALA A 229 -15.63 -8.16 7.80
C ALA A 229 -14.20 -7.91 7.30
N ALA A 230 -13.21 -8.64 7.84
CA ALA A 230 -11.80 -8.47 7.49
C ALA A 230 -11.57 -8.61 5.96
N TRP A 231 -12.19 -9.62 5.33
CA TRP A 231 -12.08 -9.83 3.89
C TRP A 231 -12.51 -8.61 3.07
N ALA A 232 -13.65 -8.01 3.46
CA ALA A 232 -14.20 -6.85 2.77
C ALA A 232 -13.28 -5.63 2.89
N ARG A 233 -12.66 -5.43 4.05
CA ARG A 233 -11.71 -4.35 4.30
C ARG A 233 -10.41 -4.55 3.52
N ARG A 234 -9.91 -5.80 3.38
CA ARG A 234 -8.70 -6.11 2.61
C ARG A 234 -8.85 -5.82 1.11
N VAL A 235 -10.02 -6.11 0.52
CA VAL A 235 -10.20 -5.99 -0.94
C VAL A 235 -10.97 -4.77 -1.40
N SER A 236 -11.49 -3.92 -0.53
CA SER A 236 -12.34 -2.77 -0.90
C SER A 236 -11.71 -1.87 -1.97
N GLY A 237 -10.40 -1.63 -1.88
CA GLY A 237 -9.66 -0.82 -2.85
C GLY A 237 -9.48 -1.50 -4.20
N VAL A 238 -9.11 -2.80 -4.20
CA VAL A 238 -8.97 -3.61 -5.41
C VAL A 238 -10.32 -3.74 -6.10
N PHE A 239 -11.37 -4.10 -5.37
CA PHE A 239 -12.73 -4.20 -5.89
C PHE A 239 -13.21 -2.90 -6.52
N SER A 240 -12.97 -1.75 -5.87
CA SER A 240 -13.31 -0.44 -6.44
C SER A 240 -12.61 -0.18 -7.79
N ASN A 241 -11.36 -0.59 -7.93
CA ASN A 241 -10.60 -0.43 -9.17
C ASN A 241 -11.08 -1.41 -10.26
N ASP A 242 -11.43 -2.64 -9.89
CA ASP A 242 -11.93 -3.65 -10.83
C ASP A 242 -13.30 -3.26 -11.40
N LEU A 243 -14.18 -2.68 -10.56
CA LEU A 243 -15.47 -2.15 -11.02
C LEU A 243 -15.31 -1.08 -12.11
N VAL A 244 -14.37 -0.15 -11.92
CA VAL A 244 -14.12 0.93 -12.89
C VAL A 244 -13.55 0.39 -14.20
N ARG A 245 -12.74 -0.67 -14.14
CA ARG A 245 -12.20 -1.33 -15.34
C ARG A 245 -13.28 -2.12 -16.08
N ALA A 246 -14.16 -2.81 -15.33
CA ALA A 246 -15.26 -3.59 -15.89
C ALA A 246 -16.36 -2.71 -16.51
N PHE A 247 -16.59 -1.52 -15.96
CA PHE A 247 -17.62 -0.57 -16.37
C PHE A 247 -17.04 0.85 -16.53
N PRO A 248 -16.23 1.10 -17.57
CA PRO A 248 -15.40 2.30 -17.67
C PRO A 248 -16.18 3.61 -17.82
N ALA A 249 -17.42 3.56 -18.29
CA ALA A 249 -18.28 4.74 -18.42
C ALA A 249 -19.07 5.07 -17.15
N ARG A 250 -18.95 4.26 -16.07
CA ARG A 250 -19.78 4.35 -14.87
C ARG A 250 -18.94 4.70 -13.63
N ALA A 251 -19.43 5.60 -12.80
CA ALA A 251 -18.86 5.87 -11.49
C ALA A 251 -19.26 4.78 -10.49
N HIS A 252 -18.40 4.52 -9.51
CA HIS A 252 -18.64 3.51 -8.49
C HIS A 252 -18.37 4.03 -7.09
N ALA A 253 -19.32 3.85 -6.17
CA ALA A 253 -19.13 4.02 -4.75
C ALA A 253 -19.15 2.66 -4.05
N VAL A 254 -18.10 2.37 -3.30
CA VAL A 254 -17.98 1.16 -2.48
C VAL A 254 -18.00 1.58 -1.02
N LEU A 255 -19.05 1.16 -0.32
CA LEU A 255 -19.28 1.40 1.11
C LEU A 255 -18.84 0.17 1.88
N THR A 256 -17.87 0.31 2.77
CA THR A 256 -17.49 -0.75 3.71
C THR A 256 -18.07 -0.42 5.07
N GLU A 257 -18.89 -1.31 5.60
CA GLU A 257 -19.48 -1.16 6.94
C GLU A 257 -18.39 -1.10 8.01
N ARG A 258 -18.62 -0.25 9.00
CA ARG A 258 -17.81 -0.12 10.20
C ARG A 258 -18.58 -0.65 11.40
N ASP A 259 -17.89 -1.06 12.45
CA ASP A 259 -18.49 -1.60 13.68
C ASP A 259 -19.36 -0.57 14.41
N ASP A 260 -19.15 0.72 14.18
CA ASP A 260 -19.96 1.81 14.73
C ASP A 260 -21.21 2.14 13.90
N GLY A 261 -21.54 1.33 12.89
CA GLY A 261 -22.70 1.51 12.01
C GLY A 261 -22.53 2.56 10.90
N ALA A 262 -21.39 3.26 10.86
CA ALA A 262 -21.04 4.17 9.77
C ALA A 262 -20.40 3.39 8.59
N PHE A 263 -20.09 4.10 7.51
CA PHE A 263 -19.39 3.54 6.34
C PHE A 263 -18.05 4.22 6.10
N LEU A 264 -17.05 3.43 5.72
CA LEU A 264 -15.90 3.90 4.97
C LEU A 264 -16.29 3.87 3.49
N VAL A 265 -16.17 5.00 2.79
CA VAL A 265 -16.60 5.12 1.39
C VAL A 265 -15.39 5.30 0.47
N SER A 266 -15.38 4.57 -0.63
CA SER A 266 -14.43 4.75 -1.74
C SER A 266 -15.23 5.10 -2.99
N VAL A 267 -14.97 6.27 -3.57
CA VAL A 267 -15.57 6.70 -4.84
C VAL A 267 -14.53 6.64 -5.93
N ARG A 268 -14.90 6.08 -7.06
CA ARG A 268 -14.12 6.09 -8.31
C ARG A 268 -14.94 6.77 -9.40
N ALA A 269 -14.36 7.78 -10.01
CA ALA A 269 -14.91 8.39 -11.22
C ALA A 269 -14.90 7.39 -12.39
N PRO A 270 -15.74 7.59 -13.43
CA PRO A 270 -15.68 6.80 -14.64
C PRO A 270 -14.27 6.79 -15.23
N PHE A 271 -13.78 5.64 -15.67
CA PHE A 271 -12.43 5.51 -16.25
C PHE A 271 -12.26 6.41 -17.49
N ASP A 272 -13.32 6.58 -18.26
CA ASP A 272 -13.35 7.40 -19.48
C ASP A 272 -13.35 8.92 -19.20
N ARG A 273 -13.76 9.33 -17.99
CA ARG A 273 -13.86 10.77 -17.63
C ARG A 273 -12.84 11.20 -16.57
N ARG A 274 -12.58 10.37 -15.57
CA ARG A 274 -11.63 10.52 -14.45
C ARG A 274 -11.80 11.79 -13.60
N THR A 275 -13.02 12.34 -13.52
CA THR A 275 -13.33 13.54 -12.73
C THR A 275 -14.61 13.37 -11.93
N GLY A 276 -14.76 14.17 -10.85
CA GLY A 276 -15.98 14.28 -10.06
C GLY A 276 -15.95 13.49 -8.74
N ALA A 277 -15.01 12.54 -8.52
CA ALA A 277 -14.98 11.81 -7.26
C ALA A 277 -14.68 12.72 -6.06
N GLU A 278 -13.76 13.68 -6.20
CA GLU A 278 -13.47 14.67 -5.17
C GLU A 278 -14.69 15.59 -4.93
N THR A 279 -15.36 16.04 -5.99
CA THR A 279 -16.57 16.88 -5.92
C THR A 279 -17.66 16.21 -5.08
N VAL A 280 -17.86 14.91 -5.25
CA VAL A 280 -18.83 14.15 -4.45
C VAL A 280 -18.36 14.05 -2.99
N CYS A 281 -17.14 13.58 -2.76
CA CYS A 281 -16.66 13.26 -1.41
C CYS A 281 -16.47 14.51 -0.54
N SER A 282 -16.02 15.64 -1.10
CA SER A 282 -15.75 16.88 -0.36
C SER A 282 -17.02 17.52 0.24
N GLN A 283 -18.21 17.06 -0.13
CA GLN A 283 -19.47 17.49 0.48
C GLN A 283 -19.68 16.92 1.88
N PHE A 284 -18.87 15.97 2.30
CA PHE A 284 -18.98 15.27 3.59
C PHE A 284 -17.82 15.62 4.51
N ALA A 285 -18.08 15.68 5.82
CA ALA A 285 -17.15 16.18 6.85
C ALA A 285 -15.77 15.51 6.84
N THR A 286 -15.70 14.22 6.49
CA THR A 286 -14.45 13.44 6.46
C THR A 286 -14.06 13.01 5.05
N GLY A 287 -14.64 13.69 4.05
CA GLY A 287 -14.45 13.39 2.64
C GLY A 287 -13.32 14.19 2.01
N GLY A 288 -12.71 13.63 0.96
CA GLY A 288 -11.68 14.25 0.17
C GLY A 288 -10.97 13.27 -0.74
N GLY A 289 -10.03 13.75 -1.54
CA GLY A 289 -9.25 12.89 -2.43
C GLY A 289 -8.79 13.62 -3.68
N ARG A 290 -8.79 12.89 -4.80
CA ARG A 290 -8.44 13.39 -6.13
C ARG A 290 -9.64 13.25 -7.06
N GLU A 291 -9.63 13.96 -8.17
CA GLU A 291 -10.71 13.96 -9.17
C GLU A 291 -11.13 12.54 -9.62
N ALA A 292 -10.17 11.66 -9.88
CA ALA A 292 -10.44 10.30 -10.34
C ALA A 292 -10.80 9.32 -9.21
N ALA A 293 -10.37 9.59 -7.97
CA ALA A 293 -10.54 8.69 -6.83
C ALA A 293 -10.54 9.46 -5.52
N ALA A 294 -11.60 9.36 -4.77
CA ALA A 294 -11.79 10.03 -3.49
C ALA A 294 -12.45 9.08 -2.48
N GLY A 295 -12.54 9.50 -1.23
CA GLY A 295 -13.18 8.71 -0.19
C GLY A 295 -13.75 9.55 0.93
N ILE A 296 -14.57 8.92 1.76
CA ILE A 296 -15.10 9.49 2.99
C ILE A 296 -14.71 8.55 4.12
N ASN A 297 -13.88 9.01 5.05
CA ASN A 297 -13.34 8.15 6.11
C ASN A 297 -14.43 7.65 7.08
N ARG A 298 -15.48 8.45 7.26
CA ARG A 298 -16.63 8.08 8.08
C ARG A 298 -17.89 8.78 7.56
N LEU A 299 -18.78 8.01 6.92
CA LEU A 299 -20.10 8.46 6.49
C LEU A 299 -21.13 7.90 7.49
N PRO A 300 -21.86 8.72 8.24
CA PRO A 300 -22.99 8.28 9.04
C PRO A 300 -24.05 7.56 8.19
N ALA A 301 -24.71 6.54 8.73
CA ALA A 301 -25.69 5.78 7.96
C ALA A 301 -26.87 6.63 7.47
N GLU A 302 -27.25 7.64 8.23
CA GLU A 302 -28.29 8.62 7.91
C GLU A 302 -27.93 9.53 6.73
N GLU A 303 -26.67 9.65 6.36
CA GLU A 303 -26.18 10.45 5.22
C GLU A 303 -26.08 9.64 3.91
N LEU A 304 -26.47 8.37 3.91
CA LEU A 304 -26.38 7.50 2.73
C LEU A 304 -27.20 8.05 1.55
N ASP A 305 -28.43 8.50 1.79
CA ASP A 305 -29.30 9.07 0.75
C ASP A 305 -28.69 10.37 0.18
N GLN A 306 -28.01 11.14 1.01
CA GLN A 306 -27.29 12.34 0.56
C GLN A 306 -26.11 11.96 -0.37
N LEU A 307 -25.36 10.91 -0.05
CA LEU A 307 -24.30 10.40 -0.93
C LEU A 307 -24.86 9.95 -2.28
N ILE A 308 -25.96 9.19 -2.29
CA ILE A 308 -26.61 8.75 -3.53
C ILE A 308 -27.07 9.96 -4.35
N GLY A 309 -27.66 10.96 -3.69
CA GLY A 309 -28.05 12.23 -4.34
C GLY A 309 -26.86 12.99 -4.95
N ALA A 310 -25.73 13.04 -4.24
CA ALA A 310 -24.50 13.68 -4.74
C ALA A 310 -23.91 12.94 -5.95
N LEU A 311 -23.92 11.60 -5.95
CA LEU A 311 -23.52 10.77 -7.10
C LEU A 311 -24.45 11.02 -8.31
N ALA A 312 -25.76 11.07 -8.08
CA ALA A 312 -26.73 11.34 -9.13
C ALA A 312 -26.57 12.77 -9.73
N ALA A 313 -26.30 13.76 -8.89
CA ALA A 313 -26.05 15.13 -9.34
C ALA A 313 -24.77 15.28 -10.17
N GLU A 314 -23.70 14.57 -9.80
CA GLU A 314 -22.41 14.67 -10.48
C GLU A 314 -22.36 13.83 -11.75
N TYR A 315 -22.97 12.64 -11.76
CA TYR A 315 -22.79 11.65 -12.84
C TYR A 315 -24.08 11.35 -13.62
N GLY A 316 -25.27 11.64 -13.07
CA GLY A 316 -26.56 11.25 -13.64
C GLY A 316 -27.13 12.20 -14.71
N GLY A 317 -26.38 13.23 -15.14
CA GLY A 317 -26.78 14.25 -16.10
C GLY A 317 -26.46 13.92 -17.55
#